data_0796c26a3e1c846f7977bf918e914d34
#
_entry.id   0796c26a3e1c846f7977bf918e914d34
#
_cell.length_a   1.000
_cell.length_b   1.000
_cell.length_c   1.000
_cell.angle_alpha   90.00
_cell.angle_beta   90.00
_cell.angle_gamma   90.00
#
_symmetry.space_group_name_H-M   'P 1'
#
loop_
_entity.id
_entity.type
_entity.pdbx_description
1 polymer ?
#
loop_
_entity_poly.entity_id
_entity_poly.type
_entity_poly.pdbx_seq_one_letter_code
_entity_poly.pdbx_strand_id
1 'polypeptide(L)'
;QPHSLSALPKTQGPDLGADDYSLLTGAFAETGYLIRAQKSARSDTPLVIEHHEPDNGKIAFHHSLIELDANSEVTLIEKFSPNCSKPGGTIANLIKVKLGDGAKLNRIVLQQCSKSATLIQMENFIVGKNGYLNSSNLHLGCAQSRVESKGVLKESGSHFEYGSGFFCNDEQLFDQRTIQVHEAPHCTSNLLCKNVLRNEAKSIFSGLIKVDEEAQHTDAYQTNRNLLLSSEAEADSLPGIEILA
;
A
#
# COMPACT_ATOMS: atom_id res chain seq x y z
N GLN A 1 19.21 8.40 -19.56
CA GLN A 1 19.67 9.41 -18.59
C GLN A 1 19.12 9.04 -17.25
N PRO A 2 19.90 8.99 -16.18
CA PRO A 2 19.37 8.79 -14.84
C PRO A 2 18.50 10.00 -14.51
N HIS A 3 17.17 9.81 -14.44
CA HIS A 3 16.30 10.82 -13.90
C HIS A 3 16.59 10.92 -12.41
N SER A 4 17.05 12.09 -11.97
CA SER A 4 17.34 12.31 -10.56
C SER A 4 16.04 12.16 -9.75
N LEU A 5 16.08 11.43 -8.63
CA LEU A 5 14.96 11.31 -7.68
C LEU A 5 14.47 12.67 -7.15
N SER A 6 15.29 13.74 -7.32
CA SER A 6 14.95 15.13 -7.01
C SER A 6 13.83 15.72 -7.87
N ALA A 7 13.46 15.08 -8.99
CA ALA A 7 12.34 15.49 -9.83
C ALA A 7 10.98 14.95 -9.36
N LEU A 8 10.96 14.08 -8.33
CA LEU A 8 9.71 13.60 -7.76
C LEU A 8 9.06 14.72 -6.94
N PRO A 9 7.75 14.97 -7.08
CA PRO A 9 7.08 15.98 -6.29
C PRO A 9 7.30 15.74 -4.80
N LYS A 10 7.62 16.80 -4.05
CA LYS A 10 7.62 16.75 -2.58
C LYS A 10 6.22 16.36 -2.16
N THR A 11 6.07 15.17 -1.70
CA THR A 11 4.75 14.67 -1.34
C THR A 11 4.76 14.28 0.11
N GLN A 12 3.79 14.80 0.81
CA GLN A 12 3.41 14.28 2.10
C GLN A 12 3.02 12.80 1.95
N GLY A 13 3.24 12.03 3.00
CA GLY A 13 2.73 10.68 3.13
C GLY A 13 1.19 10.65 3.15
N PRO A 14 0.58 9.50 3.42
CA PRO A 14 -0.86 9.34 3.43
C PRO A 14 -1.59 10.04 4.59
N ASP A 15 -0.95 10.90 5.39
CA ASP A 15 -1.52 11.60 6.58
C ASP A 15 -2.10 10.64 7.64
N LEU A 16 -1.51 9.46 7.80
CA LEU A 16 -1.99 8.40 8.68
C LEU A 16 -1.10 8.17 9.92
N GLY A 17 -0.06 8.99 10.06
CA GLY A 17 0.84 9.03 11.22
C GLY A 17 2.28 8.60 10.94
N ALA A 18 2.61 8.21 9.70
CA ALA A 18 3.99 7.93 9.27
C ALA A 18 4.63 9.09 8.48
N ASP A 19 4.20 10.33 8.68
CA ASP A 19 4.67 11.50 7.93
C ASP A 19 6.18 11.69 8.06
N ASP A 20 6.73 11.51 9.25
CA ASP A 20 8.17 11.60 9.49
C ASP A 20 8.94 10.56 8.67
N TYR A 21 8.42 9.33 8.57
CA TYR A 21 9.03 8.30 7.71
C TYR A 21 8.91 8.61 6.23
N SER A 22 7.82 9.24 5.82
CA SER A 22 7.66 9.71 4.43
C SER A 22 8.67 10.79 4.09
N LEU A 23 8.90 11.75 5.01
CA LEU A 23 9.90 12.80 4.86
C LEU A 23 11.32 12.23 4.84
N LEU A 24 11.65 11.35 5.78
CA LEU A 24 12.94 10.66 5.84
C LEU A 24 13.18 9.83 4.57
N THR A 25 12.17 9.07 4.13
CA THR A 25 12.28 8.30 2.89
C THR A 25 12.48 9.21 1.68
N GLY A 26 11.77 10.32 1.60
CA GLY A 26 11.98 11.30 0.54
C GLY A 26 13.35 11.98 0.54
N ALA A 27 13.97 12.13 1.72
CA ALA A 27 15.28 12.75 1.88
C ALA A 27 16.45 11.78 1.67
N PHE A 28 16.30 10.52 2.07
CA PHE A 28 17.39 9.54 2.13
C PHE A 28 17.23 8.38 1.16
N ALA A 29 16.19 8.33 0.33
CA ALA A 29 16.03 7.27 -0.66
C ALA A 29 17.15 7.30 -1.68
N GLU A 30 17.97 6.25 -1.69
CA GLU A 30 19.01 6.00 -2.70
C GLU A 30 18.52 5.03 -3.78
N THR A 31 17.45 4.32 -3.52
CA THR A 31 16.89 3.28 -4.38
C THR A 31 15.38 3.47 -4.57
N GLY A 32 14.87 2.86 -5.60
CA GLY A 32 13.47 2.88 -5.98
C GLY A 32 13.33 2.54 -7.47
N TYR A 33 12.13 2.64 -7.98
CA TYR A 33 11.86 2.41 -9.39
C TYR A 33 10.87 3.43 -9.94
N LEU A 34 10.93 3.64 -11.25
CA LEU A 34 9.98 4.43 -12.01
C LEU A 34 9.37 3.54 -13.09
N ILE A 35 8.06 3.31 -13.01
CA ILE A 35 7.30 2.65 -14.06
C ILE A 35 6.46 3.70 -14.75
N ARG A 36 6.66 3.87 -16.07
CA ARG A 36 5.83 4.70 -16.93
C ARG A 36 5.27 3.86 -18.06
N ALA A 37 3.95 3.81 -18.19
CA ALA A 37 3.30 3.22 -19.34
C ALA A 37 2.65 4.33 -20.17
N GLN A 38 3.02 4.40 -21.44
CA GLN A 38 2.42 5.35 -22.39
C GLN A 38 0.96 4.97 -22.69
N LYS A 39 0.21 5.91 -23.23
CA LYS A 39 -1.19 5.71 -23.63
C LYS A 39 -1.39 4.39 -24.36
N SER A 40 -2.34 3.61 -23.89
CA SER A 40 -2.75 2.30 -24.44
C SER A 40 -1.64 1.22 -24.44
N ALA A 41 -0.52 1.46 -23.76
CA ALA A 41 0.50 0.43 -23.59
C ALA A 41 -0.02 -0.69 -22.67
N ARG A 42 0.26 -1.94 -23.05
CA ARG A 42 -0.09 -3.13 -22.27
C ARG A 42 1.10 -4.05 -22.17
N SER A 43 1.25 -4.67 -21.01
CA SER A 43 2.24 -5.72 -20.80
C SER A 43 1.53 -7.06 -20.62
N ASP A 44 1.87 -8.04 -21.46
CA ASP A 44 1.32 -9.40 -21.37
C ASP A 44 1.96 -10.20 -20.23
N THR A 45 3.08 -9.73 -19.70
CA THR A 45 3.80 -10.35 -18.60
C THR A 45 3.90 -9.40 -17.41
N PRO A 46 3.75 -9.91 -16.16
CA PRO A 46 3.94 -9.10 -14.98
C PRO A 46 5.38 -8.54 -14.89
N LEU A 47 5.49 -7.29 -14.46
CA LEU A 47 6.75 -6.74 -13.98
C LEU A 47 7.00 -7.27 -12.57
N VAL A 48 8.21 -7.71 -12.29
CA VAL A 48 8.58 -8.21 -10.97
C VAL A 48 9.68 -7.33 -10.39
N ILE A 49 9.42 -6.76 -9.22
CA ILE A 49 10.37 -5.97 -8.44
C ILE A 49 10.66 -6.73 -7.16
N GLU A 50 11.93 -6.88 -6.81
CA GLU A 50 12.32 -7.50 -5.58
C GLU A 50 13.08 -6.52 -4.69
N HIS A 51 12.57 -6.33 -3.46
CA HIS A 51 13.18 -5.54 -2.40
C HIS A 51 13.87 -6.50 -1.43
N HIS A 52 15.16 -6.33 -1.22
CA HIS A 52 15.90 -7.15 -0.26
C HIS A 52 15.97 -6.45 1.09
N GLU A 53 15.69 -7.21 2.14
CA GLU A 53 15.88 -6.75 3.52
C GLU A 53 17.36 -6.35 3.76
N PRO A 54 17.63 -5.15 4.27
CA PRO A 54 19.01 -4.74 4.60
C PRO A 54 19.56 -5.53 5.80
N ASP A 55 20.85 -5.44 6.03
CA ASP A 55 21.48 -6.02 7.22
C ASP A 55 20.85 -5.50 8.51
N ASN A 56 20.87 -6.31 9.56
CA ASN A 56 20.47 -5.90 10.90
C ASN A 56 21.16 -4.58 11.33
N GLY A 57 20.39 -3.67 11.91
CA GLY A 57 20.81 -2.35 12.32
C GLY A 57 20.93 -1.33 11.18
N LYS A 58 20.60 -1.71 9.94
CA LYS A 58 20.54 -0.80 8.79
C LYS A 58 19.11 -0.51 8.38
N ILE A 59 18.92 0.64 7.74
CA ILE A 59 17.64 1.06 7.15
C ILE A 59 17.84 1.23 5.65
N ALA A 60 16.97 0.61 4.85
CA ALA A 60 16.85 0.86 3.41
C ALA A 60 15.65 1.78 3.16
N PHE A 61 15.89 2.92 2.50
CA PHE A 61 14.84 3.84 2.08
C PHE A 61 14.60 3.67 0.58
N HIS A 62 13.36 3.32 0.22
CA HIS A 62 12.93 3.15 -1.17
C HIS A 62 11.84 4.16 -1.51
N HIS A 63 12.00 4.86 -2.64
CA HIS A 63 10.99 5.78 -3.13
C HIS A 63 10.67 5.44 -4.59
N SER A 64 9.45 5.02 -4.86
CA SER A 64 9.03 4.52 -6.15
C SER A 64 7.81 5.28 -6.70
N LEU A 65 7.73 5.36 -8.03
CA LEU A 65 6.67 6.06 -8.74
C LEU A 65 6.14 5.18 -9.87
N ILE A 66 4.82 5.09 -9.97
CA ILE A 66 4.12 4.45 -11.09
C ILE A 66 3.19 5.49 -11.73
N GLU A 67 3.40 5.76 -13.00
CA GLU A 67 2.58 6.65 -13.82
C GLU A 67 2.05 5.87 -15.02
N LEU A 68 0.77 5.63 -15.06
CA LEU A 68 0.11 4.97 -16.17
C LEU A 68 -0.75 5.98 -16.95
N ASP A 69 -0.40 6.22 -18.21
CA ASP A 69 -1.17 7.09 -19.09
C ASP A 69 -2.50 6.43 -19.50
N ALA A 70 -3.37 7.19 -20.15
CA ALA A 70 -4.72 6.77 -20.47
C ALA A 70 -4.79 5.40 -21.19
N ASN A 71 -5.70 4.54 -20.74
CA ASN A 71 -5.97 3.20 -21.26
C ASN A 71 -4.78 2.23 -21.27
N SER A 72 -3.72 2.53 -20.51
CA SER A 72 -2.61 1.59 -20.32
C SER A 72 -2.96 0.55 -19.26
N GLU A 73 -2.29 -0.62 -19.33
CA GLU A 73 -2.53 -1.73 -18.42
C GLU A 73 -1.21 -2.38 -18.00
N VAL A 74 -1.00 -2.49 -16.67
CA VAL A 74 0.21 -3.07 -16.09
C VAL A 74 -0.15 -4.01 -14.96
N THR A 75 0.53 -5.15 -14.90
CA THR A 75 0.56 -6.01 -13.72
C THR A 75 1.95 -5.91 -13.08
N LEU A 76 1.98 -5.60 -11.79
CA LEU A 76 3.20 -5.48 -10.99
C LEU A 76 3.17 -6.49 -9.83
N ILE A 77 4.25 -7.21 -9.65
CA ILE A 77 4.49 -8.07 -8.49
C ILE A 77 5.68 -7.49 -7.73
N GLU A 78 5.45 -7.06 -6.49
CA GLU A 78 6.49 -6.64 -5.57
C GLU A 78 6.74 -7.72 -4.53
N LYS A 79 8.00 -8.11 -4.37
CA LYS A 79 8.43 -9.08 -3.38
C LYS A 79 9.37 -8.41 -2.38
N PHE A 80 9.12 -8.60 -1.10
CA PHE A 80 10.04 -8.23 -0.04
C PHE A 80 10.65 -9.51 0.53
N SER A 81 11.93 -9.70 0.22
CA SER A 81 12.66 -10.94 0.50
C SER A 81 13.55 -10.82 1.74
N PRO A 82 13.73 -11.92 2.50
CA PRO A 82 14.51 -11.90 3.74
C PRO A 82 16.02 -11.78 3.47
N ASN A 83 16.74 -11.19 4.39
CA ASN A 83 18.20 -11.30 4.47
C ASN A 83 18.57 -12.53 5.30
N CYS A 84 18.94 -13.60 4.62
CA CYS A 84 19.27 -14.86 5.30
C CYS A 84 20.61 -14.83 6.07
N SER A 85 21.49 -13.88 5.80
CA SER A 85 22.82 -13.79 6.43
C SER A 85 22.86 -12.90 7.66
N LYS A 86 22.13 -11.79 7.65
CA LYS A 86 22.08 -10.79 8.71
C LYS A 86 20.68 -10.23 8.87
N PRO A 87 19.71 -11.06 9.30
CA PRO A 87 18.32 -10.66 9.38
C PRO A 87 18.07 -9.60 10.47
N GLY A 88 17.06 -8.75 10.26
CA GLY A 88 16.60 -7.77 11.25
C GLY A 88 16.81 -6.31 10.83
N GLY A 89 16.97 -6.04 9.55
CA GLY A 89 17.01 -4.68 9.02
C GLY A 89 15.63 -4.04 8.91
N THR A 90 15.61 -2.73 8.64
CA THR A 90 14.38 -1.95 8.45
C THR A 90 14.23 -1.55 6.99
N ILE A 91 13.04 -1.71 6.44
CA ILE A 91 12.67 -1.20 5.12
C ILE A 91 11.66 -0.07 5.31
N ALA A 92 11.97 1.12 4.82
CA ALA A 92 11.05 2.24 4.67
C ALA A 92 10.75 2.43 3.18
N ASN A 93 9.55 2.05 2.75
CA ASN A 93 9.14 2.06 1.34
C ASN A 93 8.01 3.07 1.11
N LEU A 94 8.26 4.07 0.26
CA LEU A 94 7.27 5.03 -0.19
C LEU A 94 6.96 4.77 -1.66
N ILE A 95 5.70 4.46 -1.96
CA ILE A 95 5.24 4.29 -3.33
C ILE A 95 4.11 5.27 -3.67
N LYS A 96 4.18 5.85 -4.85
CA LYS A 96 3.18 6.73 -5.41
C LYS A 96 2.70 6.18 -6.74
N VAL A 97 1.40 6.15 -6.91
CA VAL A 97 0.75 5.63 -8.09
C VAL A 97 -0.22 6.66 -8.63
N LYS A 98 -0.10 6.97 -9.91
CA LYS A 98 -1.05 7.82 -10.63
C LYS A 98 -1.55 7.07 -11.85
N LEU A 99 -2.85 6.85 -11.91
CA LEU A 99 -3.53 6.25 -13.04
C LEU A 99 -4.27 7.34 -13.82
N GLY A 100 -4.00 7.41 -15.12
CA GLY A 100 -4.77 8.21 -16.07
C GLY A 100 -6.11 7.57 -16.43
N ASP A 101 -6.85 8.24 -17.33
CA ASP A 101 -8.18 7.83 -17.74
C ASP A 101 -8.21 6.42 -18.32
N GLY A 102 -9.06 5.54 -17.77
CA GLY A 102 -9.18 4.16 -18.18
C GLY A 102 -7.93 3.30 -17.96
N ALA A 103 -6.90 3.81 -17.30
CA ALA A 103 -5.71 3.03 -16.99
C ALA A 103 -5.99 1.97 -15.93
N LYS A 104 -5.28 0.83 -16.03
CA LYS A 104 -5.45 -0.31 -15.13
C LYS A 104 -4.15 -0.72 -14.51
N LEU A 105 -4.12 -0.86 -13.18
CA LEU A 105 -3.00 -1.44 -12.44
C LEU A 105 -3.49 -2.60 -11.59
N ASN A 106 -2.91 -3.79 -11.82
CA ASN A 106 -2.98 -4.90 -10.89
C ASN A 106 -1.64 -5.00 -10.16
N ARG A 107 -1.65 -4.71 -8.87
CA ARG A 107 -0.46 -4.78 -8.01
C ARG A 107 -0.61 -5.91 -7.00
N ILE A 108 0.40 -6.75 -6.90
CA ILE A 108 0.48 -7.84 -5.95
C ILE A 108 1.73 -7.62 -5.10
N VAL A 109 1.57 -7.57 -3.79
CA VAL A 109 2.67 -7.44 -2.83
C VAL A 109 2.79 -8.73 -2.03
N LEU A 110 3.98 -9.31 -2.03
CA LEU A 110 4.32 -10.46 -1.21
C LEU A 110 5.48 -10.11 -0.26
N GLN A 111 5.17 -9.95 1.01
CA GLN A 111 6.15 -9.62 2.02
C GLN A 111 6.54 -10.88 2.80
N GLN A 112 7.83 -11.27 2.69
CA GLN A 112 8.42 -12.46 3.30
C GLN A 112 9.74 -12.14 4.03
N CYS A 113 9.92 -10.91 4.50
CA CYS A 113 11.10 -10.53 5.28
C CYS A 113 11.29 -11.43 6.50
N SER A 114 12.47 -11.40 7.10
CA SER A 114 12.76 -12.18 8.30
C SER A 114 11.83 -11.77 9.46
N LYS A 115 11.62 -12.67 10.41
CA LYS A 115 10.79 -12.40 11.61
C LYS A 115 11.40 -11.36 12.57
N SER A 116 12.62 -10.91 12.34
CA SER A 116 13.29 -9.84 13.08
C SER A 116 13.31 -8.50 12.35
N ALA A 117 12.86 -8.45 11.08
CA ALA A 117 12.83 -7.24 10.28
C ALA A 117 11.70 -6.28 10.69
N THR A 118 11.83 -5.03 10.26
CA THR A 118 10.76 -4.02 10.34
C THR A 118 10.42 -3.52 8.94
N LEU A 119 9.13 -3.43 8.63
CA LEU A 119 8.63 -2.81 7.41
C LEU A 119 7.76 -1.60 7.75
N ILE A 120 8.08 -0.45 7.13
CA ILE A 120 7.23 0.75 7.14
C ILE A 120 6.91 1.05 5.67
N GLN A 121 5.67 0.79 5.28
CA GLN A 121 5.23 0.97 3.90
C GLN A 121 4.19 2.08 3.82
N MET A 122 4.44 3.04 2.95
CA MET A 122 3.58 4.20 2.72
C MET A 122 3.16 4.23 1.26
N GLU A 123 1.86 4.25 1.03
CA GLU A 123 1.26 4.11 -0.29
C GLU A 123 0.31 5.24 -0.59
N ASN A 124 0.52 5.93 -1.72
CA ASN A 124 -0.37 6.97 -2.22
C ASN A 124 -0.85 6.60 -3.61
N PHE A 125 -2.15 6.48 -3.77
CA PHE A 125 -2.82 6.13 -5.02
C PHE A 125 -3.74 7.25 -5.47
N ILE A 126 -3.65 7.64 -6.74
CA ILE A 126 -4.57 8.55 -7.40
C ILE A 126 -5.15 7.84 -8.62
N VAL A 127 -6.47 7.70 -8.66
CA VAL A 127 -7.17 7.00 -9.73
C VAL A 127 -7.97 8.02 -10.54
N GLY A 128 -7.64 8.14 -11.84
CA GLY A 128 -8.32 9.01 -12.78
C GLY A 128 -9.62 8.40 -13.31
N LYS A 129 -10.26 9.11 -14.25
CA LYS A 129 -11.57 8.77 -14.80
C LYS A 129 -11.63 7.34 -15.34
N ASN A 130 -12.61 6.55 -14.89
CA ASN A 130 -12.77 5.14 -15.27
C ASN A 130 -11.50 4.30 -15.08
N GLY A 131 -10.54 4.77 -14.29
CA GLY A 131 -9.33 4.04 -13.94
C GLY A 131 -9.65 2.90 -12.97
N TYR A 132 -8.87 1.82 -13.05
CA TYR A 132 -9.03 0.65 -12.21
C TYR A 132 -7.73 0.33 -11.49
N LEU A 133 -7.74 0.38 -10.17
CA LEU A 133 -6.63 -0.02 -9.31
C LEU A 133 -7.04 -1.23 -8.48
N ASN A 134 -6.27 -2.31 -8.58
CA ASN A 134 -6.33 -3.42 -7.64
C ASN A 134 -4.97 -3.58 -6.98
N SER A 135 -4.90 -3.51 -5.64
CA SER A 135 -3.71 -3.79 -4.84
C SER A 135 -4.00 -4.92 -3.86
N SER A 136 -3.37 -6.08 -4.09
CA SER A 136 -3.50 -7.27 -3.24
C SER A 136 -2.20 -7.50 -2.48
N ASN A 137 -2.25 -7.49 -1.15
CA ASN A 137 -1.08 -7.48 -0.28
C ASN A 137 -1.12 -8.70 0.66
N LEU A 138 -0.05 -9.48 0.67
CA LEU A 138 0.13 -10.63 1.56
C LEU A 138 1.39 -10.44 2.40
N HIS A 139 1.24 -10.41 3.72
CA HIS A 139 2.33 -10.20 4.66
C HIS A 139 2.50 -11.44 5.54
N LEU A 140 3.70 -12.03 5.49
CA LEU A 140 4.03 -13.30 6.15
C LEU A 140 5.24 -13.18 7.09
N GLY A 141 5.97 -12.07 7.04
CA GLY A 141 7.21 -11.84 7.79
C GLY A 141 7.16 -10.58 8.64
N CYS A 142 8.37 -10.09 9.02
CA CYS A 142 8.66 -8.99 9.93
C CYS A 142 8.27 -9.25 11.39
N ALA A 143 9.04 -8.66 12.32
CA ALA A 143 8.64 -8.51 13.71
C ALA A 143 7.55 -7.44 13.83
N GLN A 144 7.73 -6.34 13.08
CA GLN A 144 6.80 -5.23 13.03
C GLN A 144 6.57 -4.79 11.59
N SER A 145 5.32 -4.61 11.24
CA SER A 145 4.94 -4.05 9.94
C SER A 145 3.93 -2.96 10.16
N ARG A 146 4.20 -1.78 9.59
CA ARG A 146 3.25 -0.70 9.47
C ARG A 146 2.99 -0.42 8.00
N VAL A 147 1.71 -0.48 7.61
CA VAL A 147 1.28 -0.17 6.24
C VAL A 147 0.26 0.95 6.28
N GLU A 148 0.58 2.06 5.63
CA GLU A 148 -0.32 3.19 5.46
C GLU A 148 -0.68 3.33 3.99
N SER A 149 -1.96 3.34 3.68
CA SER A 149 -2.46 3.40 2.31
C SER A 149 -3.53 4.47 2.17
N LYS A 150 -3.28 5.44 1.27
CA LYS A 150 -4.25 6.45 0.88
C LYS A 150 -4.61 6.28 -0.59
N GLY A 151 -5.88 6.01 -0.86
CA GLY A 151 -6.44 5.95 -2.20
C GLY A 151 -7.37 7.12 -2.45
N VAL A 152 -7.13 7.90 -3.53
CA VAL A 152 -7.99 9.00 -3.95
C VAL A 152 -8.63 8.64 -5.28
N LEU A 153 -9.95 8.50 -5.27
CA LEU A 153 -10.79 8.32 -6.44
C LEU A 153 -11.15 9.71 -6.97
N LYS A 154 -10.25 10.22 -7.84
CA LYS A 154 -10.18 11.64 -8.22
C LYS A 154 -11.23 12.06 -9.21
N GLU A 155 -11.64 11.15 -10.08
CA GLU A 155 -12.53 11.43 -11.20
C GLU A 155 -13.61 10.36 -11.35
N SER A 156 -14.71 10.73 -12.03
CA SER A 156 -15.90 9.88 -12.16
C SER A 156 -15.61 8.50 -12.72
N GLY A 157 -16.26 7.49 -12.14
CA GLY A 157 -16.15 6.09 -12.55
C GLY A 157 -14.83 5.41 -12.13
N SER A 158 -14.01 6.06 -11.32
CA SER A 158 -12.78 5.44 -10.80
C SER A 158 -13.11 4.28 -9.84
N HIS A 159 -12.25 3.26 -9.86
CA HIS A 159 -12.43 2.04 -9.10
C HIS A 159 -11.17 1.65 -8.34
N PHE A 160 -11.30 1.33 -7.04
CA PHE A 160 -10.18 0.94 -6.18
C PHE A 160 -10.52 -0.28 -5.33
N GLU A 161 -9.86 -1.40 -5.65
CA GLU A 161 -9.85 -2.62 -4.83
C GLU A 161 -8.57 -2.68 -4.01
N TYR A 162 -8.69 -2.83 -2.69
CA TYR A 162 -7.56 -3.02 -1.80
C TYR A 162 -7.78 -4.26 -0.94
N GLY A 163 -6.98 -5.28 -1.18
CA GLY A 163 -6.97 -6.49 -0.39
C GLY A 163 -5.71 -6.60 0.46
N SER A 164 -5.83 -7.01 1.71
CA SER A 164 -4.68 -7.35 2.54
C SER A 164 -4.93 -8.61 3.36
N GLY A 165 -3.91 -9.44 3.47
CA GLY A 165 -3.89 -10.64 4.29
C GLY A 165 -2.66 -10.68 5.18
N PHE A 166 -2.85 -10.98 6.48
CA PHE A 166 -1.78 -11.10 7.45
C PHE A 166 -1.83 -12.43 8.13
N PHE A 167 -0.68 -13.08 8.15
CA PHE A 167 -0.45 -14.27 8.95
C PHE A 167 0.61 -13.95 9.99
N CYS A 168 0.17 -13.56 11.17
CA CYS A 168 1.03 -13.19 12.28
C CYS A 168 1.11 -14.33 13.29
N ASN A 169 2.32 -14.58 13.79
CA ASN A 169 2.63 -15.60 14.75
C ASN A 169 3.63 -15.07 15.78
N ASP A 170 3.82 -15.77 16.89
CA ASP A 170 4.72 -15.36 17.95
C ASP A 170 4.32 -13.98 18.52
N GLU A 171 5.20 -13.00 18.58
CA GLU A 171 4.97 -11.63 19.06
C GLU A 171 4.88 -10.60 17.90
N GLN A 172 4.59 -11.06 16.68
CA GLN A 172 4.54 -10.16 15.53
C GLN A 172 3.45 -9.10 15.68
N LEU A 173 3.80 -7.85 15.38
CA LEU A 173 2.87 -6.71 15.37
C LEU A 173 2.61 -6.24 13.94
N PHE A 174 1.35 -6.13 13.60
CA PHE A 174 0.91 -5.58 12.34
C PHE A 174 -0.05 -4.40 12.55
N ASP A 175 0.31 -3.22 12.02
CA ASP A 175 -0.50 -2.00 12.07
C ASP A 175 -0.83 -1.56 10.62
N GLN A 176 -2.11 -1.65 10.26
CA GLN A 176 -2.60 -1.20 8.96
C GLN A 176 -3.52 0.00 9.12
N ARG A 177 -3.22 1.05 8.37
CA ARG A 177 -4.06 2.26 8.31
C ARG A 177 -4.39 2.58 6.87
N THR A 178 -5.65 2.89 6.62
CA THR A 178 -6.14 3.16 5.26
C THR A 178 -7.06 4.36 5.23
N ILE A 179 -6.96 5.16 4.17
CA ILE A 179 -7.97 6.17 3.81
C ILE A 179 -8.35 5.97 2.35
N GLN A 180 -9.64 5.85 2.07
CA GLN A 180 -10.20 5.85 0.73
C GLN A 180 -11.05 7.10 0.57
N VAL A 181 -10.61 8.04 -0.28
CA VAL A 181 -11.27 9.32 -0.52
C VAL A 181 -11.98 9.28 -1.86
N HIS A 182 -13.28 9.48 -1.85
CA HIS A 182 -14.10 9.66 -3.03
C HIS A 182 -14.29 11.16 -3.27
N GLU A 183 -13.66 11.70 -4.32
CA GLU A 183 -13.76 13.13 -4.69
C GLU A 183 -14.69 13.37 -5.88
N ALA A 184 -15.17 12.32 -6.54
CA ALA A 184 -15.99 12.42 -7.75
C ALA A 184 -17.14 11.41 -7.73
N PRO A 185 -18.22 11.64 -8.53
CA PRO A 185 -19.38 10.77 -8.54
C PRO A 185 -19.12 9.43 -9.24
N HIS A 186 -19.99 8.43 -8.95
CA HIS A 186 -19.97 7.10 -9.54
C HIS A 186 -18.67 6.32 -9.31
N CYS A 187 -17.96 6.60 -8.21
CA CYS A 187 -16.74 5.90 -7.84
C CYS A 187 -17.07 4.69 -6.98
N THR A 188 -16.25 3.65 -7.12
CA THR A 188 -16.41 2.41 -6.36
C THR A 188 -15.13 2.06 -5.61
N SER A 189 -15.22 1.72 -4.34
CA SER A 189 -14.09 1.18 -3.60
C SER A 189 -14.47 -0.01 -2.74
N ASN A 190 -13.53 -0.94 -2.59
CA ASN A 190 -13.66 -2.09 -1.71
C ASN A 190 -12.35 -2.34 -0.96
N LEU A 191 -12.43 -2.33 0.36
CA LEU A 191 -11.32 -2.69 1.24
C LEU A 191 -11.64 -4.01 1.94
N LEU A 192 -10.80 -5.01 1.72
CA LEU A 192 -10.89 -6.30 2.40
C LEU A 192 -9.59 -6.60 3.16
N CYS A 193 -9.65 -6.58 4.49
CA CYS A 193 -8.56 -6.98 5.36
C CYS A 193 -8.89 -8.29 6.06
N LYS A 194 -8.01 -9.30 5.95
CA LYS A 194 -8.16 -10.60 6.62
C LYS A 194 -6.89 -10.96 7.36
N ASN A 195 -7.00 -11.15 8.67
CA ASN A 195 -5.87 -11.45 9.53
C ASN A 195 -6.05 -12.80 10.21
N VAL A 196 -4.97 -13.55 10.30
CA VAL A 196 -4.87 -14.77 11.10
C VAL A 196 -3.76 -14.58 12.12
N LEU A 197 -4.10 -14.67 13.40
CA LEU A 197 -3.19 -14.37 14.50
C LEU A 197 -3.06 -15.58 15.42
N ARG A 198 -1.84 -15.90 15.79
CA ARG A 198 -1.50 -17.02 16.67
C ARG A 198 -0.46 -16.58 17.71
N ASN A 199 -0.44 -17.26 18.85
CA ASN A 199 0.38 -16.95 20.02
C ASN A 199 0.08 -15.54 20.54
N GLU A 200 1.06 -14.68 20.74
CA GLU A 200 0.92 -13.30 21.24
C GLU A 200 0.89 -12.25 20.12
N ALA A 201 0.59 -12.69 18.88
CA ALA A 201 0.56 -11.79 17.73
C ALA A 201 -0.55 -10.75 17.84
N LYS A 202 -0.26 -9.53 17.38
CA LYS A 202 -1.18 -8.39 17.43
C LYS A 202 -1.42 -7.78 16.06
N SER A 203 -2.69 -7.44 15.79
CA SER A 203 -3.09 -6.70 14.60
C SER A 203 -3.87 -5.47 15.00
N ILE A 204 -3.50 -4.32 14.42
CA ILE A 204 -4.22 -3.05 14.54
C ILE A 204 -4.70 -2.67 13.15
N PHE A 205 -5.99 -2.43 13.01
CA PHE A 205 -6.58 -1.92 11.78
C PHE A 205 -7.29 -0.60 12.06
N SER A 206 -6.95 0.44 11.27
CA SER A 206 -7.69 1.70 11.26
C SER A 206 -8.01 2.07 9.81
N GLY A 207 -9.27 2.14 9.46
CA GLY A 207 -9.72 2.44 8.10
C GLY A 207 -10.74 3.58 8.09
N LEU A 208 -10.59 4.51 7.14
CA LEU A 208 -11.54 5.57 6.90
C LEU A 208 -11.96 5.58 5.43
N ILE A 209 -13.26 5.57 5.20
CA ILE A 209 -13.85 5.92 3.91
C ILE A 209 -14.36 7.35 4.04
N LYS A 210 -13.90 8.23 3.16
CA LYS A 210 -14.36 9.62 3.07
C LYS A 210 -15.04 9.86 1.74
N VAL A 211 -16.27 10.38 1.79
CA VAL A 211 -17.07 10.72 0.61
C VAL A 211 -17.30 12.23 0.62
N ASP A 212 -16.69 12.93 -0.32
CA ASP A 212 -16.81 14.39 -0.45
C ASP A 212 -18.18 14.79 -1.03
N GLU A 213 -18.59 16.02 -0.87
CA GLU A 213 -19.92 16.57 -1.27
C GLU A 213 -20.28 16.26 -2.73
N GLU A 214 -19.31 16.34 -3.64
CA GLU A 214 -19.50 16.11 -5.07
C GLU A 214 -19.50 14.61 -5.46
N ALA A 215 -19.18 13.72 -4.52
CA ALA A 215 -19.01 12.29 -4.79
C ALA A 215 -20.34 11.51 -4.70
N GLN A 216 -21.36 11.97 -5.42
CA GLN A 216 -22.67 11.34 -5.47
C GLN A 216 -22.62 9.95 -6.14
N HIS A 217 -23.51 9.04 -5.75
CA HIS A 217 -23.57 7.68 -6.27
C HIS A 217 -22.29 6.86 -6.01
N THR A 218 -21.63 7.11 -4.89
CA THR A 218 -20.51 6.32 -4.40
C THR A 218 -20.98 4.94 -3.94
N ASP A 219 -20.23 3.90 -4.30
CA ASP A 219 -20.39 2.53 -3.78
C ASP A 219 -19.08 2.12 -3.09
N ALA A 220 -19.11 2.06 -1.75
CA ALA A 220 -17.89 1.89 -0.96
C ALA A 220 -18.10 0.89 0.19
N TYR A 221 -17.20 -0.11 0.24
CA TYR A 221 -17.21 -1.13 1.27
C TYR A 221 -15.87 -1.22 1.99
N GLN A 222 -15.95 -1.49 3.29
CA GLN A 222 -14.80 -1.78 4.13
C GLN A 222 -15.09 -2.98 5.01
N THR A 223 -14.24 -3.99 4.95
CA THR A 223 -14.37 -5.20 5.75
C THR A 223 -13.04 -5.55 6.40
N ASN A 224 -13.04 -5.70 7.74
CA ASN A 224 -11.94 -6.29 8.48
C ASN A 224 -12.41 -7.56 9.19
N ARG A 225 -11.68 -8.67 9.00
CA ARG A 225 -11.98 -9.97 9.61
C ARG A 225 -10.72 -10.54 10.23
N ASN A 226 -10.81 -10.91 11.51
CA ASN A 226 -9.70 -11.43 12.29
C ASN A 226 -10.04 -12.84 12.78
N LEU A 227 -9.13 -13.78 12.55
CA LEU A 227 -9.17 -15.13 13.09
C LEU A 227 -8.09 -15.27 14.16
N LEU A 228 -8.49 -15.34 15.42
CA LEU A 228 -7.61 -15.53 16.56
C LEU A 228 -7.49 -17.03 16.85
N LEU A 229 -6.29 -17.57 16.80
CA LEU A 229 -5.99 -18.99 17.02
C LEU A 229 -5.40 -19.28 18.40
N SER A 230 -5.22 -18.25 19.22
CA SER A 230 -4.69 -18.33 20.59
C SER A 230 -5.42 -17.33 21.50
N SER A 231 -5.46 -17.59 22.80
CA SER A 231 -6.08 -16.72 23.81
C SER A 231 -5.35 -15.40 24.00
N GLU A 232 -4.04 -15.37 23.73
CA GLU A 232 -3.17 -14.20 23.86
C GLU A 232 -3.08 -13.36 22.57
N ALA A 233 -3.65 -13.84 21.46
CA ALA A 233 -3.70 -13.08 20.22
C ALA A 233 -4.70 -11.92 20.33
N GLU A 234 -4.31 -10.74 19.84
CA GLU A 234 -5.10 -9.53 19.93
C GLU A 234 -5.37 -8.92 18.54
N ALA A 235 -6.57 -8.41 18.32
CA ALA A 235 -6.93 -7.68 17.11
C ALA A 235 -7.78 -6.46 17.43
N ASP A 236 -7.23 -5.28 17.22
CA ASP A 236 -7.92 -4.00 17.34
C ASP A 236 -8.43 -3.55 15.98
N SER A 237 -9.67 -3.09 15.92
CA SER A 237 -10.32 -2.67 14.68
C SER A 237 -11.09 -1.36 14.88
N LEU A 238 -10.66 -0.33 14.13
CA LEU A 238 -11.24 1.02 14.18
C LEU A 238 -11.71 1.44 12.77
N PRO A 239 -12.81 0.88 12.28
CA PRO A 239 -13.40 1.32 11.01
C PRO A 239 -14.11 2.66 11.17
N GLY A 240 -13.96 3.56 10.19
CA GLY A 240 -14.65 4.85 10.14
C GLY A 240 -15.24 5.12 8.76
N ILE A 241 -16.31 5.90 8.73
CA ILE A 241 -16.91 6.43 7.51
C ILE A 241 -17.29 7.89 7.77
N GLU A 242 -16.87 8.78 6.86
CA GLU A 242 -17.23 10.18 6.83
C GLU A 242 -17.92 10.49 5.50
N ILE A 243 -19.18 10.91 5.55
CA ILE A 243 -19.98 11.23 4.36
C ILE A 243 -20.39 12.68 4.44
N LEU A 244 -19.95 13.49 3.46
CA LEU A 244 -20.28 14.90 3.30
C LEU A 244 -21.30 15.12 2.18
N ALA A 245 -21.60 14.09 1.41
CA ALA A 245 -22.50 14.10 0.23
C ALA A 245 -23.97 13.94 0.61
#